data_a1e6a1a064f8833cf1025e3387f26e77
#
_entry.id   a1e6a1a064f8833cf1025e3387f26e77
#
_cell.length_a   1.000
_cell.length_b   1.000
_cell.length_c   1.000
_cell.angle_alpha   90.00
_cell.angle_beta   90.00
_cell.angle_gamma   90.00
#
_symmetry.space_group_name_H-M   'P 1'
#
loop_
_entity.id
_entity.type
_entity.pdbx_description
1 polymer ?
#
loop_
_entity_poly.entity_id
_entity_poly.type
_entity_poly.pdbx_seq_one_letter_code
_entity_poly.pdbx_strand_id
1 'polypeptide(L)'
;MVLYDAISKRALSVLEVRNETIERYRQEVAALQERGVVIQSIICDGRSGLLQAFPDIPVQMCQFHQIKIIVRYLTKKPKSEAARELRALALTLTGSSKDRFIGNLHDWLMRHEAFLNERSVNAETGRSHYTHKKLRSAYHSLKRIYHGCLPLRISLR
;
A
#
# COMPACT_ATOMS: atom_id res chain seq x y z
N MET A 1 -18.06 8.81 4.38
CA MET A 1 -16.71 8.81 4.99
C MET A 1 -16.82 8.36 6.44
N VAL A 2 -15.97 7.47 6.90
CA VAL A 2 -15.97 7.00 8.29
C VAL A 2 -14.54 7.05 8.82
N LEU A 3 -14.36 7.65 10.00
CA LEU A 3 -13.15 7.54 10.81
C LEU A 3 -13.43 6.55 11.94
N TYR A 4 -12.57 5.53 12.03
CA TYR A 4 -12.80 4.37 12.89
C TYR A 4 -11.60 4.15 13.81
N ASP A 5 -11.84 3.98 15.10
CA ASP A 5 -10.80 3.61 16.04
C ASP A 5 -10.61 2.08 16.03
N ALA A 6 -9.42 1.66 15.59
CA ALA A 6 -9.08 0.25 15.47
C ALA A 6 -8.93 -0.46 16.83
N ILE A 7 -8.68 0.29 17.92
CA ILE A 7 -8.50 -0.25 19.27
C ILE A 7 -9.86 -0.46 19.95
N SER A 8 -10.65 0.61 20.07
CA SER A 8 -11.98 0.54 20.72
C SER A 8 -13.04 -0.08 19.80
N LYS A 9 -12.74 -0.26 18.51
CA LYS A 9 -13.66 -0.76 17.48
C LYS A 9 -14.93 0.09 17.36
N ARG A 10 -14.80 1.40 17.51
CA ARG A 10 -15.91 2.37 17.40
C ARG A 10 -15.68 3.35 16.27
N ALA A 11 -16.76 3.78 15.63
CA ALA A 11 -16.72 4.91 14.73
C ALA A 11 -16.54 6.20 15.53
N LEU A 12 -15.50 6.97 15.22
CA LEU A 12 -15.23 8.28 15.83
C LEU A 12 -15.97 9.40 15.11
N SER A 13 -16.13 9.27 13.80
CA SER A 13 -16.89 10.18 12.96
C SER A 13 -17.52 9.42 11.81
N VAL A 14 -18.78 9.73 11.51
CA VAL A 14 -19.53 9.20 10.36
C VAL A 14 -20.16 10.38 9.64
N LEU A 15 -19.73 10.61 8.39
CA LEU A 15 -20.21 11.69 7.56
C LEU A 15 -20.75 11.16 6.25
N GLU A 16 -21.95 11.57 5.92
CA GLU A 16 -22.48 11.42 4.57
C GLU A 16 -21.82 12.48 3.67
N VAL A 17 -21.08 12.05 2.67
CA VAL A 17 -20.35 12.94 1.77
C VAL A 17 -20.55 12.48 0.32
N ARG A 18 -20.78 13.45 -0.56
CA ARG A 18 -20.88 13.19 -1.99
C ARG A 18 -19.55 12.69 -2.57
N ASN A 19 -18.45 13.31 -2.10
CA ASN A 19 -17.08 12.94 -2.46
C ASN A 19 -16.19 13.00 -1.22
N GLU A 20 -15.36 11.99 -1.05
CA GLU A 20 -14.31 12.01 -0.05
C GLU A 20 -13.10 12.77 -0.58
N THR A 21 -12.78 13.91 0.01
CA THR A 21 -11.62 14.74 -0.33
C THR A 21 -10.60 14.72 0.79
N ILE A 22 -9.34 15.01 0.48
CA ILE A 22 -8.27 15.11 1.48
C ILE A 22 -8.59 16.19 2.50
N GLU A 23 -9.15 17.32 2.04
CA GLU A 23 -9.54 18.41 2.92
C GLU A 23 -10.58 18.00 3.94
N ARG A 24 -11.60 17.22 3.55
CA ARG A 24 -12.58 16.68 4.51
C ARG A 24 -11.95 15.76 5.55
N TYR A 25 -10.99 14.92 5.14
CA TYR A 25 -10.27 14.10 6.11
C TYR A 25 -9.48 14.95 7.11
N ARG A 26 -8.84 16.05 6.65
CA ARG A 26 -8.12 16.98 7.54
C ARG A 26 -9.05 17.67 8.52
N GLN A 27 -10.19 18.16 8.06
CA GLN A 27 -11.20 18.80 8.90
C GLN A 27 -11.71 17.86 10.00
N GLU A 28 -12.02 16.61 9.65
CA GLU A 28 -12.51 15.64 10.63
C GLU A 28 -11.42 15.22 11.64
N VAL A 29 -10.20 15.05 11.19
CA VAL A 29 -9.07 14.76 12.07
C VAL A 29 -8.85 15.93 13.04
N ALA A 30 -8.86 17.18 12.56
CA ALA A 30 -8.74 18.37 13.39
C ALA A 30 -9.89 18.47 14.41
N ALA A 31 -11.12 18.26 13.98
CA ALA A 31 -12.29 18.27 14.88
C ALA A 31 -12.22 17.21 15.98
N LEU A 32 -11.65 16.02 15.68
CA LEU A 32 -11.40 15.01 16.71
C LEU A 32 -10.34 15.46 17.71
N GLN A 33 -9.26 16.06 17.23
CA GLN A 33 -8.18 16.59 18.09
C GLN A 33 -8.68 17.73 18.98
N GLU A 34 -9.50 18.65 18.47
CA GLU A 34 -10.14 19.72 19.26
C GLU A 34 -11.05 19.16 20.38
N ARG A 35 -11.64 17.99 20.16
CA ARG A 35 -12.41 17.26 21.18
C ARG A 35 -11.54 16.47 22.15
N GLY A 36 -10.22 16.63 22.10
CA GLY A 36 -9.27 15.96 22.99
C GLY A 36 -8.88 14.54 22.57
N VAL A 37 -9.21 14.11 21.36
CA VAL A 37 -8.81 12.78 20.87
C VAL A 37 -7.34 12.82 20.46
N VAL A 38 -6.52 11.99 21.06
CA VAL A 38 -5.11 11.82 20.70
C VAL A 38 -5.01 10.80 19.58
N ILE A 39 -4.66 11.24 18.37
CA ILE A 39 -4.50 10.38 17.20
C ILE A 39 -3.04 9.94 17.09
N GLN A 40 -2.77 8.69 17.44
CA GLN A 40 -1.42 8.13 17.42
C GLN A 40 -0.95 7.79 16.00
N SER A 41 -1.87 7.40 15.12
CA SER A 41 -1.57 7.02 13.73
C SER A 41 -2.84 6.92 12.90
N ILE A 42 -2.68 7.00 11.58
CA ILE A 42 -3.77 6.84 10.62
C ILE A 42 -3.44 5.67 9.69
N ILE A 43 -4.40 4.77 9.49
CA ILE A 43 -4.32 3.70 8.50
C ILE A 43 -5.35 4.01 7.40
N CYS A 44 -4.89 4.09 6.15
CA CYS A 44 -5.75 4.41 5.02
C CYS A 44 -5.61 3.38 3.87
N ASP A 45 -6.50 3.46 2.89
CA ASP A 45 -6.53 2.58 1.71
C ASP A 45 -5.49 2.92 0.63
N GLY A 46 -4.65 3.95 0.86
CA GLY A 46 -3.65 4.41 -0.08
C GLY A 46 -4.18 5.36 -1.15
N ARG A 47 -5.31 6.03 -0.91
CA ARG A 47 -5.81 7.12 -1.75
C ARG A 47 -4.70 8.17 -1.97
N SER A 48 -4.56 8.62 -3.22
CA SER A 48 -3.56 9.61 -3.61
C SER A 48 -3.63 10.85 -2.71
N GLY A 49 -2.47 11.27 -2.19
CA GLY A 49 -2.31 12.43 -1.31
C GLY A 49 -2.67 12.19 0.17
N LEU A 50 -3.39 11.12 0.52
CA LEU A 50 -3.78 10.89 1.91
C LEU A 50 -2.57 10.49 2.79
N LEU A 51 -1.58 9.79 2.23
CA LEU A 51 -0.34 9.44 2.93
C LEU A 51 0.51 10.66 3.32
N GLN A 52 0.35 11.79 2.61
CA GLN A 52 1.05 13.05 2.86
C GLN A 52 0.16 14.12 3.51
N ALA A 53 -1.10 13.79 3.78
CA ALA A 53 -2.09 14.75 4.26
C ALA A 53 -1.83 15.22 5.69
N PHE A 54 -1.15 14.42 6.50
CA PHE A 54 -0.95 14.62 7.94
C PHE A 54 0.54 14.55 8.28
N PRO A 55 1.27 15.68 8.17
CA PRO A 55 2.73 15.69 8.38
C PRO A 55 3.12 15.31 9.81
N ASP A 56 2.28 15.65 10.79
CA ASP A 56 2.54 15.44 12.21
C ASP A 56 1.97 14.13 12.78
N ILE A 57 1.25 13.36 11.94
CA ILE A 57 0.65 12.10 12.35
C ILE A 57 1.20 11.00 11.44
N PRO A 58 1.78 9.91 11.97
CA PRO A 58 2.20 8.78 11.18
C PRO A 58 1.04 8.19 10.38
N VAL A 59 1.16 8.16 9.04
CA VAL A 59 0.14 7.59 8.15
C VAL A 59 0.68 6.33 7.50
N GLN A 60 -0.08 5.25 7.56
CA GLN A 60 0.27 3.97 6.97
C GLN A 60 -0.80 3.50 6.00
N MET A 61 -0.35 2.93 4.89
CA MET A 61 -1.25 2.22 4.00
C MET A 61 -1.75 0.91 4.62
N CYS A 62 -3.03 0.65 4.51
CA CYS A 62 -3.63 -0.62 4.95
C CYS A 62 -3.01 -1.80 4.18
N GLN A 63 -2.39 -2.71 4.90
CA GLN A 63 -1.73 -3.89 4.32
C GLN A 63 -2.70 -4.75 3.51
N PHE A 64 -3.94 -4.87 3.97
CA PHE A 64 -4.97 -5.63 3.27
C PHE A 64 -5.32 -5.02 1.90
N HIS A 65 -5.45 -3.68 1.82
CA HIS A 65 -5.66 -2.98 0.57
C HIS A 65 -4.44 -3.10 -0.35
N GLN A 66 -3.24 -3.08 0.21
CA GLN A 66 -2.03 -3.32 -0.56
C GLN A 66 -1.99 -4.71 -1.18
N ILE A 67 -2.33 -5.76 -0.43
CA ILE A 67 -2.44 -7.11 -0.96
C ILE A 67 -3.46 -7.17 -2.12
N LYS A 68 -4.62 -6.52 -1.97
CA LYS A 68 -5.62 -6.43 -3.04
C LYS A 68 -5.06 -5.77 -4.30
N ILE A 69 -4.27 -4.69 -4.15
CA ILE A 69 -3.62 -4.01 -5.28
C ILE A 69 -2.65 -4.95 -5.99
N ILE A 70 -1.82 -5.69 -5.26
CA ILE A 70 -0.88 -6.64 -5.84
C ILE A 70 -1.61 -7.76 -6.57
N VAL A 71 -2.64 -8.33 -5.97
CA VAL A 71 -3.47 -9.38 -6.60
C VAL A 71 -4.15 -8.86 -7.88
N ARG A 72 -4.55 -7.59 -7.92
CA ARG A 72 -5.11 -6.96 -9.13
C ARG A 72 -4.08 -6.85 -10.26
N TYR A 73 -2.83 -6.51 -9.94
CA TYR A 73 -1.75 -6.47 -10.94
C TYR A 73 -1.35 -7.86 -11.43
N LEU A 74 -1.22 -8.82 -10.53
CA LEU A 74 -0.66 -10.15 -10.82
C LEU A 74 -1.72 -11.21 -11.13
N THR A 75 -3.01 -10.90 -10.95
CA THR A 75 -4.14 -11.84 -11.00
C THR A 75 -4.13 -12.88 -9.87
N LYS A 76 -5.18 -13.70 -9.79
CA LYS A 76 -5.26 -14.78 -8.78
C LYS A 76 -4.39 -16.00 -9.14
N LYS A 77 -4.12 -16.20 -10.44
CA LYS A 77 -3.34 -17.33 -10.98
C LYS A 77 -2.26 -16.80 -11.95
N PRO A 78 -1.14 -16.26 -11.44
CA PRO A 78 -0.08 -15.75 -12.29
C PRO A 78 0.59 -16.88 -13.09
N LYS A 79 0.96 -16.59 -14.34
CA LYS A 79 1.59 -17.58 -15.23
C LYS A 79 3.11 -17.69 -14.98
N SER A 80 3.81 -16.56 -14.86
CA SER A 80 5.27 -16.56 -14.65
C SER A 80 5.64 -16.90 -13.19
N GLU A 81 6.79 -17.52 -13.01
CA GLU A 81 7.34 -17.83 -11.69
C GLU A 81 7.55 -16.59 -10.86
N ALA A 82 8.20 -15.57 -11.42
CA ALA A 82 8.41 -14.28 -10.77
C ALA A 82 7.09 -13.66 -10.24
N ALA A 83 6.00 -13.74 -10.99
CA ALA A 83 4.71 -13.21 -10.56
C ALA A 83 4.05 -14.12 -9.49
N ARG A 84 4.23 -15.44 -9.54
CA ARG A 84 3.75 -16.36 -8.50
C ARG A 84 4.46 -16.11 -7.17
N GLU A 85 5.78 -15.98 -7.19
CA GLU A 85 6.56 -15.70 -6.00
C GLU A 85 6.27 -14.33 -5.41
N LEU A 86 6.20 -13.27 -6.23
CA LEU A 86 5.88 -11.92 -5.75
C LEU A 86 4.48 -11.87 -5.12
N ARG A 87 3.52 -12.60 -5.71
CA ARG A 87 2.18 -12.72 -5.12
C ARG A 87 2.21 -13.47 -3.79
N ALA A 88 2.93 -14.59 -3.71
CA ALA A 88 3.09 -15.34 -2.47
C ALA A 88 3.72 -14.47 -1.37
N LEU A 89 4.78 -13.73 -1.71
CA LEU A 89 5.41 -12.78 -0.81
C LEU A 89 4.43 -11.70 -0.35
N ALA A 90 3.66 -11.10 -1.25
CA ALA A 90 2.66 -10.10 -0.88
C ALA A 90 1.62 -10.61 0.13
N LEU A 91 1.24 -11.88 0.07
CA LEU A 91 0.30 -12.50 1.01
C LEU A 91 0.89 -12.67 2.42
N THR A 92 2.21 -12.65 2.58
CA THR A 92 2.86 -12.68 3.91
C THR A 92 2.93 -11.32 4.59
N LEU A 93 2.49 -10.24 3.92
CA LEU A 93 2.65 -8.85 4.36
C LEU A 93 2.09 -8.60 5.77
N THR A 94 0.93 -9.19 6.09
CA THR A 94 0.26 -9.00 7.39
C THR A 94 0.90 -9.79 8.53
N GLY A 95 1.64 -10.85 8.23
CA GLY A 95 2.28 -11.74 9.22
C GLY A 95 3.80 -11.58 9.33
N SER A 96 4.41 -10.72 8.52
CA SER A 96 5.87 -10.51 8.50
C SER A 96 6.29 -9.26 9.26
N SER A 97 7.47 -9.32 9.89
CA SER A 97 8.13 -8.08 10.32
C SER A 97 8.60 -7.26 9.09
N LYS A 98 8.78 -5.96 9.29
CA LYS A 98 9.26 -5.06 8.23
C LYS A 98 10.56 -5.56 7.61
N ASP A 99 11.58 -5.81 8.44
CA ASP A 99 12.92 -6.17 7.98
C ASP A 99 12.92 -7.50 7.21
N ARG A 100 12.16 -8.48 7.73
CA ARG A 100 12.01 -9.77 7.05
C ARG A 100 11.33 -9.63 5.70
N PHE A 101 10.28 -8.82 5.61
CA PHE A 101 9.59 -8.60 4.35
C PHE A 101 10.46 -7.86 3.33
N ILE A 102 11.21 -6.83 3.78
CA ILE A 102 12.16 -6.08 2.92
C ILE A 102 13.25 -7.02 2.42
N GLY A 103 13.85 -7.84 3.29
CA GLY A 103 14.84 -8.82 2.89
C GLY A 103 14.31 -9.78 1.83
N ASN A 104 13.16 -10.38 2.06
CA ASN A 104 12.52 -11.27 1.09
C ASN A 104 12.19 -10.58 -0.23
N LEU A 105 11.76 -9.31 -0.20
CA LEU A 105 11.49 -8.54 -1.43
C LEU A 105 12.76 -8.21 -2.19
N HIS A 106 13.87 -7.96 -1.49
CA HIS A 106 15.19 -7.77 -2.09
C HIS A 106 15.68 -9.07 -2.74
N ASP A 107 15.61 -10.19 -2.04
CA ASP A 107 16.01 -11.50 -2.56
C ASP A 107 15.20 -11.90 -3.79
N TRP A 108 13.90 -11.58 -3.79
CA TRP A 108 13.06 -11.75 -4.97
C TRP A 108 13.54 -10.90 -6.14
N LEU A 109 13.89 -9.63 -5.88
CA LEU A 109 14.40 -8.73 -6.92
C LEU A 109 15.70 -9.28 -7.52
N MET A 110 16.65 -9.69 -6.68
CA MET A 110 17.95 -10.22 -7.15
C MET A 110 17.78 -11.43 -8.08
N ARG A 111 16.81 -12.30 -7.79
CA ARG A 111 16.53 -13.48 -8.65
C ARG A 111 15.83 -13.14 -9.96
N HIS A 112 15.00 -12.10 -9.98
CA HIS A 112 14.10 -11.81 -11.11
C HIS A 112 14.38 -10.46 -11.78
N GLU A 113 15.49 -9.78 -11.48
CA GLU A 113 15.79 -8.45 -11.99
C GLU A 113 15.88 -8.43 -13.52
N ALA A 114 16.58 -9.39 -14.11
CA ALA A 114 16.72 -9.51 -15.56
C ALA A 114 15.35 -9.66 -16.23
N PHE A 115 14.51 -10.58 -15.74
CA PHE A 115 13.15 -10.79 -16.21
C PHE A 115 12.28 -9.53 -16.05
N LEU A 116 12.39 -8.84 -14.92
CA LEU A 116 11.65 -7.62 -14.63
C LEU A 116 12.03 -6.48 -15.57
N ASN A 117 13.28 -6.45 -16.06
CA ASN A 117 13.83 -5.41 -16.92
C ASN A 117 13.75 -5.73 -18.42
N GLU A 118 13.21 -6.89 -18.79
CA GLU A 118 12.97 -7.23 -20.20
C GLU A 118 12.15 -6.16 -20.92
N ARG A 119 12.54 -5.87 -22.16
CA ARG A 119 11.90 -4.87 -23.01
C ARG A 119 11.43 -5.49 -24.30
N SER A 120 10.28 -5.06 -24.74
CA SER A 120 9.70 -5.38 -26.06
C SER A 120 9.55 -4.11 -26.87
N VAL A 121 9.58 -4.25 -28.19
CA VAL A 121 9.31 -3.17 -29.15
C VAL A 121 7.92 -3.36 -29.72
N ASN A 122 7.12 -2.30 -29.70
CA ASN A 122 5.81 -2.32 -30.37
C ASN A 122 6.04 -2.31 -31.88
N ALA A 123 5.49 -3.31 -32.59
CA ALA A 123 5.71 -3.50 -34.01
C ALA A 123 5.15 -2.35 -34.88
N GLU A 124 4.07 -1.70 -34.43
CA GLU A 124 3.41 -0.61 -35.15
C GLU A 124 4.08 0.76 -34.94
N THR A 125 4.51 1.02 -33.70
CA THR A 125 5.00 2.36 -33.32
C THR A 125 6.52 2.44 -33.16
N GLY A 126 7.25 1.31 -33.21
CA GLY A 126 8.68 1.22 -32.94
C GLY A 126 9.09 1.57 -31.50
N ARG A 127 8.14 1.86 -30.60
CA ARG A 127 8.43 2.28 -29.23
C ARG A 127 8.78 1.10 -28.35
N SER A 128 9.91 1.21 -27.63
CA SER A 128 10.30 0.23 -26.62
C SER A 128 9.49 0.41 -25.33
N HIS A 129 9.12 -0.70 -24.72
CA HIS A 129 8.43 -0.72 -23.43
C HIS A 129 8.84 -1.94 -22.60
N TYR A 130 8.63 -1.89 -21.29
CA TYR A 130 8.85 -3.06 -20.44
C TYR A 130 7.84 -4.16 -20.77
N THR A 131 8.33 -5.37 -20.99
CA THR A 131 7.51 -6.55 -21.30
C THR A 131 6.57 -6.88 -20.15
N HIS A 132 7.07 -6.80 -18.93
CA HIS A 132 6.36 -7.20 -17.71
C HIS A 132 5.82 -6.00 -16.92
N LYS A 133 5.12 -5.06 -17.58
CA LYS A 133 4.63 -3.80 -16.95
C LYS A 133 3.85 -4.02 -15.64
N LYS A 134 2.92 -4.99 -15.63
CA LYS A 134 2.10 -5.27 -14.44
C LYS A 134 2.92 -5.81 -13.27
N LEU A 135 3.90 -6.69 -13.55
CA LEU A 135 4.81 -7.22 -12.55
C LEU A 135 5.68 -6.10 -11.96
N ARG A 136 6.22 -5.22 -12.81
CA ARG A 136 6.95 -4.02 -12.36
C ARG A 136 6.09 -3.12 -11.48
N SER A 137 4.85 -2.85 -11.87
CA SER A 137 3.92 -2.04 -11.08
C SER A 137 3.65 -2.67 -9.71
N ALA A 138 3.48 -3.99 -9.65
CA ALA A 138 3.30 -4.72 -8.40
C ALA A 138 4.53 -4.59 -7.49
N TYR A 139 5.73 -4.84 -8.02
CA TYR A 139 6.98 -4.71 -7.28
C TYR A 139 7.18 -3.27 -6.74
N HIS A 140 7.06 -2.26 -7.61
CA HIS A 140 7.21 -0.87 -7.18
C HIS A 140 6.14 -0.42 -6.18
N SER A 141 4.94 -0.97 -6.26
CA SER A 141 3.89 -0.73 -5.28
C SER A 141 4.27 -1.29 -3.91
N LEU A 142 4.82 -2.50 -3.82
CA LEU A 142 5.35 -3.05 -2.56
C LEU A 142 6.54 -2.24 -2.05
N LYS A 143 7.49 -1.90 -2.91
CA LYS A 143 8.68 -1.12 -2.53
C LYS A 143 8.32 0.22 -1.89
N ARG A 144 7.33 0.95 -2.42
CA ARG A 144 6.92 2.27 -1.90
C ARG A 144 6.39 2.24 -0.48
N ILE A 145 5.72 1.16 -0.05
CA ILE A 145 5.15 1.07 1.30
C ILE A 145 6.24 1.16 2.36
N TYR A 146 7.42 0.65 2.09
CA TYR A 146 8.49 0.56 3.05
C TYR A 146 9.44 1.75 3.06
N HIS A 147 9.47 2.56 2.00
CA HIS A 147 10.25 3.79 1.96
C HIS A 147 9.53 5.00 2.54
N GLY A 148 8.20 4.94 2.69
CA GLY A 148 7.38 6.07 3.13
C GLY A 148 6.58 5.87 4.41
N CYS A 149 6.50 4.65 4.94
CA CYS A 149 5.67 4.36 6.12
C CYS A 149 6.46 3.51 7.11
N LEU A 150 6.70 4.05 8.29
CA LEU A 150 7.10 3.25 9.45
C LEU A 150 5.97 2.25 9.76
N PRO A 151 6.26 0.94 9.89
CA PRO A 151 5.24 0.01 10.33
C PRO A 151 4.95 0.28 11.80
N LEU A 152 3.82 0.91 12.04
CA LEU A 152 3.23 0.87 13.36
C LEU A 152 2.81 -0.57 13.63
N ARG A 153 3.57 -1.27 14.44
CA ARG A 153 3.04 -2.41 15.17
C ARG A 153 2.00 -1.84 16.14
N ILE A 154 0.76 -1.75 15.70
CA ILE A 154 -0.34 -1.68 16.67
C ILE A 154 -0.36 -3.09 17.27
N SER A 155 0.36 -3.27 18.38
CA SER A 155 0.14 -4.42 19.25
C SER A 155 -1.26 -4.27 19.82
N LEU A 156 -2.21 -4.88 19.16
CA LEU A 156 -3.52 -5.14 19.76
C LEU A 156 -3.27 -6.16 20.87
N ARG A 157 -3.07 -5.68 22.09
CA ARG A 157 -3.19 -6.49 23.31
C ARG A 157 -4.65 -6.57 23.70
#